data_aee9cfe40e831204c2762095134094a4
#
_entry.id   aee9cfe40e831204c2762095134094a4
#
_cell.length_a   1.000
_cell.length_b   1.000
_cell.length_c   1.000
_cell.angle_alpha   90.00
_cell.angle_beta   90.00
_cell.angle_gamma   90.00
#
_symmetry.space_group_name_H-M   'P 1'
#
loop_
_entity.id
_entity.type
_entity.pdbx_description
1 polymer ?
#
loop_
_entity_poly.entity_id
_entity_poly.type
_entity_poly.pdbx_seq_one_letter_code
_entity_poly.pdbx_strand_id
1 'polypeptide(L)'
;MNVKLNDNVVVIAGKDKGKTGRVVSTSPKAGRVTVQGVNMQKRHQKARKANAVSQIIEREGAIDASNVMVICDKCGKATRVKHTFVEVDGKMKKVRVCKCGAVLDKAYKKQTKAAAKAEEAPKKRTRKRTAKAEAAAEEKKD
;
A
#
# COMPACT_ATOMS: atom_id res chain seq x y z
N MET A 1 -5.18 -1.67 -16.73
CA MET A 1 -4.36 -2.59 -15.94
C MET A 1 -4.87 -2.62 -14.50
N ASN A 2 -5.08 -3.82 -13.93
CA ASN A 2 -5.66 -3.98 -12.58
C ASN A 2 -4.63 -3.93 -11.46
N VAL A 3 -3.34 -3.98 -11.82
CA VAL A 3 -2.19 -3.93 -10.90
C VAL A 3 -1.59 -2.53 -10.92
N LYS A 4 -1.27 -2.00 -9.75
CA LYS A 4 -0.63 -0.69 -9.55
C LYS A 4 0.71 -0.83 -8.84
N LEU A 5 1.50 0.22 -8.85
CA LEU A 5 2.75 0.33 -8.08
C LEU A 5 2.48 0.08 -6.58
N ASN A 6 3.43 -0.59 -5.92
CA ASN A 6 3.36 -0.94 -4.50
C ASN A 6 2.23 -1.91 -4.11
N ASP A 7 1.56 -2.56 -5.06
CA ASP A 7 0.66 -3.66 -4.74
C ASP A 7 1.46 -4.90 -4.36
N ASN A 8 0.95 -5.67 -3.39
CA ASN A 8 1.43 -7.02 -3.10
C ASN A 8 0.75 -7.99 -4.07
N VAL A 9 1.54 -8.79 -4.76
CA VAL A 9 1.05 -9.72 -5.78
C VAL A 9 1.64 -11.11 -5.58
N VAL A 10 0.93 -12.12 -6.07
CA VAL A 10 1.40 -13.50 -6.21
C VAL A 10 1.50 -13.84 -7.68
N VAL A 11 2.53 -14.59 -8.04
CA VAL A 11 2.73 -15.12 -9.39
C VAL A 11 1.90 -16.40 -9.56
N ILE A 12 1.06 -16.45 -10.60
CA ILE A 12 0.14 -17.57 -10.85
C ILE A 12 0.79 -18.63 -11.74
N ALA A 13 1.59 -18.21 -12.72
CA ALA A 13 2.15 -19.09 -13.73
C ALA A 13 3.60 -18.73 -14.05
N GLY A 14 4.33 -19.71 -14.61
CA GLY A 14 5.72 -19.59 -15.01
C GLY A 14 6.71 -20.15 -13.98
N LYS A 15 8.00 -19.88 -14.20
CA LYS A 15 9.13 -20.38 -13.40
C LYS A 15 9.01 -20.05 -11.91
N ASP A 16 8.47 -18.86 -11.60
CA ASP A 16 8.36 -18.34 -10.24
C ASP A 16 6.94 -18.44 -9.67
N LYS A 17 6.15 -19.42 -10.15
CA LYS A 17 4.79 -19.67 -9.65
C LYS A 17 4.77 -19.80 -8.12
N GLY A 18 3.83 -19.14 -7.47
CA GLY A 18 3.62 -19.16 -6.02
C GLY A 18 4.46 -18.12 -5.26
N LYS A 19 5.48 -17.51 -5.87
CA LYS A 19 6.24 -16.43 -5.22
C LYS A 19 5.37 -15.20 -5.08
N THR A 20 5.54 -14.52 -3.97
CA THR A 20 4.87 -13.25 -3.66
C THR A 20 5.90 -12.12 -3.66
N GLY A 21 5.47 -10.94 -4.06
CA GLY A 21 6.36 -9.79 -4.06
C GLY A 21 5.60 -8.48 -4.23
N ARG A 22 6.32 -7.38 -4.06
CA ARG A 22 5.78 -6.04 -4.29
C ARG A 22 6.05 -5.59 -5.72
N VAL A 23 5.09 -4.94 -6.34
CA VAL A 23 5.23 -4.34 -7.67
C VAL A 23 6.12 -3.10 -7.59
N VAL A 24 7.26 -3.16 -8.26
CA VAL A 24 8.26 -2.07 -8.36
C VAL A 24 7.94 -1.14 -9.52
N SER A 25 7.57 -1.70 -10.67
CA SER A 25 7.27 -0.93 -11.87
C SER A 25 6.11 -1.55 -12.66
N THR A 26 5.37 -0.70 -13.35
CA THR A 26 4.27 -1.13 -14.23
C THR A 26 4.44 -0.49 -15.60
N SER A 27 4.25 -1.26 -16.66
CA SER A 27 4.24 -0.81 -18.05
C SER A 27 2.86 -1.09 -18.67
N PRO A 28 1.88 -0.17 -18.55
CA PRO A 28 0.52 -0.40 -19.01
C PRO A 28 0.42 -0.63 -20.52
N LYS A 29 1.24 0.07 -21.31
CA LYS A 29 1.26 -0.08 -22.78
C LYS A 29 1.69 -1.50 -23.22
N ALA A 30 2.69 -2.06 -22.53
CA ALA A 30 3.19 -3.40 -22.82
C ALA A 30 2.45 -4.51 -22.07
N GLY A 31 1.51 -4.18 -21.16
CA GLY A 31 0.81 -5.15 -20.31
C GLY A 31 1.72 -5.87 -19.32
N ARG A 32 2.89 -5.31 -18.96
CA ARG A 32 3.90 -5.97 -18.12
C ARG A 32 4.09 -5.27 -16.79
N VAL A 33 4.52 -6.05 -15.80
CA VAL A 33 4.83 -5.59 -14.44
C VAL A 33 6.18 -6.15 -13.99
N THR A 34 6.92 -5.38 -13.22
CA THR A 34 8.15 -5.82 -12.55
C THR A 34 7.83 -6.01 -11.07
N VAL A 35 8.12 -7.20 -10.56
CA VAL A 35 7.84 -7.59 -9.17
C VAL A 35 9.16 -7.86 -8.48
N GLN A 36 9.31 -7.35 -7.27
CA GLN A 36 10.51 -7.50 -6.45
C GLN A 36 10.82 -8.98 -6.19
N GLY A 37 12.07 -9.38 -6.45
CA GLY A 37 12.56 -10.74 -6.25
C GLY A 37 12.01 -11.81 -7.21
N VAL A 38 11.29 -11.41 -8.26
CA VAL A 38 10.72 -12.34 -9.26
C VAL A 38 11.36 -12.11 -10.62
N ASN A 39 11.52 -13.19 -11.38
CA ASN A 39 12.12 -13.20 -12.72
C ASN A 39 13.49 -12.51 -12.76
N MET A 40 14.37 -12.90 -11.81
CA MET A 40 15.73 -12.37 -11.72
C MET A 40 16.53 -12.71 -12.98
N GLN A 41 17.09 -11.69 -13.60
CA GLN A 41 17.90 -11.77 -14.82
C GLN A 41 19.29 -11.23 -14.56
N LYS A 42 20.30 -12.02 -14.94
CA LYS A 42 21.71 -11.62 -14.95
C LYS A 42 22.04 -11.02 -16.31
N ARG A 43 22.49 -9.78 -16.33
CA ARG A 43 22.89 -9.09 -17.56
C ARG A 43 24.33 -8.64 -17.48
N HIS A 44 25.12 -9.02 -18.50
CA HIS A 44 26.47 -8.52 -18.68
C HIS A 44 26.41 -7.08 -19.20
N GLN A 45 26.92 -6.15 -18.42
CA GLN A 45 27.03 -4.75 -18.82
C GLN A 45 28.46 -4.43 -19.16
N LYS A 46 28.71 -4.09 -20.43
CA LYS A 46 30.01 -3.63 -20.87
C LYS A 46 30.31 -2.23 -20.30
N ALA A 47 31.56 -1.98 -20.05
CA ALA A 47 32.06 -0.66 -19.66
C ALA A 47 31.72 0.38 -20.75
N ARG A 48 31.11 1.49 -20.36
CA ARG A 48 30.77 2.59 -21.27
C ARG A 48 31.78 3.73 -21.27
N LYS A 49 32.65 3.76 -20.26
CA LYS A 49 33.72 4.77 -20.08
C LYS A 49 35.06 4.05 -19.98
N ALA A 50 36.15 4.69 -20.39
CA ALA A 50 37.49 4.12 -20.37
C ALA A 50 37.92 3.61 -18.98
N ASN A 51 37.47 4.26 -17.92
CA ASN A 51 37.82 3.88 -16.52
C ASN A 51 36.77 3.05 -15.81
N ALA A 52 35.74 2.54 -16.53
CA ALA A 52 34.72 1.68 -15.93
C ALA A 52 35.05 0.21 -16.20
N VAL A 53 34.73 -0.65 -15.25
CA VAL A 53 34.89 -2.10 -15.39
C VAL A 53 33.55 -2.69 -15.84
N SER A 54 33.60 -3.70 -16.73
CA SER A 54 32.41 -4.47 -17.09
C SER A 54 31.97 -5.33 -15.91
N GLN A 55 30.65 -5.40 -15.69
CA GLN A 55 30.08 -6.11 -14.54
C GLN A 55 28.82 -6.88 -14.92
N ILE A 56 28.50 -7.89 -14.11
CA ILE A 56 27.23 -8.62 -14.21
C ILE A 56 26.23 -7.93 -13.27
N ILE A 57 25.10 -7.48 -13.83
CA ILE A 57 24.05 -6.84 -13.05
C ILE A 57 22.86 -7.79 -12.97
N GLU A 58 22.40 -8.04 -11.74
CA GLU A 58 21.18 -8.77 -11.47
C GLU A 58 20.04 -7.78 -11.26
N ARG A 59 18.95 -7.99 -11.97
CA ARG A 59 17.73 -7.17 -11.81
C ARG A 59 16.47 -7.98 -12.13
N GLU A 60 15.37 -7.53 -11.59
CA GLU A 60 14.08 -8.11 -11.86
C GLU A 60 13.65 -7.87 -13.32
N GLY A 61 13.26 -8.92 -14.01
CA GLY A 61 12.67 -8.85 -15.33
C GLY A 61 11.17 -8.58 -15.26
N ALA A 62 10.64 -7.94 -16.31
CA ALA A 62 9.20 -7.73 -16.42
C ALA A 62 8.49 -9.06 -16.75
N ILE A 63 7.35 -9.30 -16.11
CA ILE A 63 6.43 -10.41 -16.36
C ILE A 63 5.10 -9.88 -16.85
N ASP A 64 4.34 -10.72 -17.53
CA ASP A 64 3.00 -10.34 -18.03
C ASP A 64 2.04 -10.12 -16.85
N ALA A 65 1.18 -9.11 -16.96
CA ALA A 65 0.23 -8.76 -15.92
C ALA A 65 -0.85 -9.83 -15.71
N SER A 66 -1.10 -10.68 -16.71
CA SER A 66 -2.01 -11.83 -16.61
C SER A 66 -1.48 -12.92 -15.70
N ASN A 67 -0.15 -13.02 -15.54
CA ASN A 67 0.52 -14.02 -14.71
C ASN A 67 0.65 -13.60 -13.24
N VAL A 68 0.06 -12.48 -12.85
CA VAL A 68 0.07 -12.00 -11.47
C VAL A 68 -1.33 -11.72 -10.95
N MET A 69 -1.53 -11.94 -9.65
CA MET A 69 -2.78 -11.66 -8.97
C MET A 69 -2.52 -10.84 -7.71
N VAL A 70 -3.35 -9.83 -7.47
CA VAL A 70 -3.20 -8.94 -6.31
C VAL A 70 -3.61 -9.68 -5.04
N ILE A 71 -2.82 -9.53 -3.99
CA ILE A 71 -3.12 -10.03 -2.64
C ILE A 71 -3.84 -8.92 -1.88
N CYS A 72 -4.97 -9.24 -1.29
CA CYS A 72 -5.72 -8.30 -0.47
C CYS A 72 -5.08 -8.15 0.91
N ASP A 73 -4.75 -6.92 1.33
CA ASP A 73 -4.14 -6.65 2.64
C ASP A 73 -5.09 -6.98 3.82
N LYS A 74 -6.43 -7.02 3.61
CA LYS A 74 -7.39 -7.34 4.69
C LYS A 74 -7.59 -8.83 4.89
N CYS A 75 -7.79 -9.59 3.79
CA CYS A 75 -8.10 -11.02 3.90
C CYS A 75 -6.90 -11.93 3.59
N GLY A 76 -5.75 -11.37 3.17
CA GLY A 76 -4.53 -12.12 2.84
C GLY A 76 -4.63 -13.01 1.60
N LYS A 77 -5.78 -13.08 0.94
CA LYS A 77 -6.01 -13.97 -0.20
C LYS A 77 -5.74 -13.27 -1.52
N ALA A 78 -5.19 -14.03 -2.48
CA ALA A 78 -5.09 -13.58 -3.86
C ALA A 78 -6.49 -13.44 -4.46
N THR A 79 -6.77 -12.31 -5.12
CA THR A 79 -8.11 -12.01 -5.61
C THR A 79 -8.11 -11.37 -6.98
N ARG A 80 -9.12 -11.70 -7.79
CA ARG A 80 -9.45 -10.93 -8.99
C ARG A 80 -10.09 -9.61 -8.59
N VAL A 81 -9.53 -8.52 -9.07
CA VAL A 81 -9.96 -7.16 -8.75
C VAL A 81 -11.30 -6.86 -9.41
N LYS A 82 -12.28 -6.44 -8.60
CA LYS A 82 -13.51 -5.81 -9.06
C LYS A 82 -13.35 -4.28 -8.99
N HIS A 83 -14.19 -3.56 -9.70
CA HIS A 83 -14.21 -2.10 -9.70
C HIS A 83 -15.58 -1.62 -9.26
N THR A 84 -15.59 -0.65 -8.35
CA THR A 84 -16.78 0.08 -7.92
C THR A 84 -16.52 1.58 -8.01
N PHE A 85 -17.60 2.36 -8.14
CA PHE A 85 -17.51 3.81 -8.08
C PHE A 85 -17.80 4.24 -6.65
N VAL A 86 -16.97 5.10 -6.12
CA VAL A 86 -17.14 5.69 -4.79
C VAL A 86 -17.07 7.20 -4.94
N GLU A 87 -18.00 7.89 -4.32
CA GLU A 87 -18.00 9.34 -4.26
C GLU A 87 -16.95 9.82 -3.26
N VAL A 88 -16.03 10.66 -3.74
CA VAL A 88 -14.97 11.27 -2.94
C VAL A 88 -14.89 12.74 -3.33
N ASP A 89 -15.06 13.63 -2.37
CA ASP A 89 -15.02 15.08 -2.58
C ASP A 89 -15.99 15.54 -3.71
N GLY A 90 -17.21 15.01 -3.74
CA GLY A 90 -18.23 15.32 -4.76
C GLY A 90 -17.89 14.81 -6.18
N LYS A 91 -16.89 13.94 -6.32
CA LYS A 91 -16.50 13.34 -7.61
C LYS A 91 -16.56 11.82 -7.54
N MET A 92 -17.18 11.20 -8.54
CA MET A 92 -17.22 9.74 -8.69
C MET A 92 -15.84 9.22 -9.09
N LYS A 93 -15.20 8.45 -8.22
CA LYS A 93 -13.90 7.80 -8.49
C LYS A 93 -14.07 6.29 -8.59
N LYS A 94 -13.47 5.70 -9.64
CA LYS A 94 -13.40 4.26 -9.82
C LYS A 94 -12.30 3.70 -8.91
N VAL A 95 -12.68 2.81 -7.98
CA VAL A 95 -11.77 2.16 -7.03
C VAL A 95 -11.76 0.66 -7.25
N ARG A 96 -10.61 0.03 -6.91
CA ARG A 96 -10.42 -1.41 -6.98
C ARG A 96 -10.87 -2.05 -5.67
N VAL A 97 -11.66 -3.11 -5.78
CA VAL A 97 -12.26 -3.79 -4.63
C VAL A 97 -11.96 -5.30 -4.69
N CYS A 98 -11.65 -5.87 -3.54
CA CYS A 98 -11.52 -7.31 -3.34
C CYS A 98 -12.90 -7.98 -3.28
N LYS A 99 -12.95 -9.31 -3.43
CA LYS A 99 -14.16 -10.10 -3.20
C LYS A 99 -14.71 -9.96 -1.77
N CYS A 100 -13.88 -9.67 -0.78
CA CYS A 100 -14.28 -9.41 0.61
C CYS A 100 -14.85 -8.00 0.85
N GLY A 101 -15.05 -7.18 -0.19
CA GLY A 101 -15.52 -5.80 -0.09
C GLY A 101 -14.44 -4.78 0.30
N ALA A 102 -13.20 -5.21 0.54
CA ALA A 102 -12.13 -4.30 0.92
C ALA A 102 -11.61 -3.49 -0.26
N VAL A 103 -11.45 -2.18 -0.09
CA VAL A 103 -10.80 -1.31 -1.07
C VAL A 103 -9.31 -1.59 -1.09
N LEU A 104 -8.76 -1.85 -2.29
CA LEU A 104 -7.35 -2.16 -2.51
C LEU A 104 -6.49 -0.89 -2.68
N ASP A 105 -7.09 0.21 -3.10
CA ASP A 105 -6.37 1.46 -3.35
C ASP A 105 -5.89 2.13 -2.07
N LYS A 106 -4.57 2.20 -1.88
CA LYS A 106 -3.93 2.70 -0.65
C LYS A 106 -4.17 4.19 -0.40
N ALA A 107 -4.29 5.00 -1.45
CA ALA A 107 -4.60 6.42 -1.33
C ALA A 107 -5.97 6.67 -0.67
N TYR A 108 -6.97 5.84 -1.01
CA TYR A 108 -8.30 5.90 -0.42
C TYR A 108 -8.31 5.42 1.04
N LYS A 109 -7.49 4.42 1.39
CA LYS A 109 -7.36 3.94 2.79
C LYS A 109 -6.83 5.02 3.74
N LYS A 110 -6.00 5.96 3.27
CA LYS A 110 -5.52 7.08 4.11
C LYS A 110 -6.64 8.06 4.44
N GLN A 111 -7.52 8.37 3.50
CA GLN A 111 -8.63 9.31 3.71
C GLN A 111 -9.68 8.75 4.67
N THR A 112 -10.06 7.47 4.54
CA THR A 112 -11.01 6.84 5.47
C THR A 112 -10.45 6.70 6.88
N LYS A 113 -9.13 6.48 7.06
CA LYS A 113 -8.49 6.48 8.38
C LYS A 113 -8.40 7.88 8.99
N ALA A 114 -8.23 8.92 8.19
CA ALA A 114 -8.22 10.31 8.66
C ALA A 114 -9.64 10.76 9.08
N ALA A 115 -10.67 10.40 8.32
CA ALA A 115 -12.07 10.65 8.65
C ALA A 115 -12.50 9.87 9.91
N ALA A 116 -12.18 8.57 10.02
CA ALA A 116 -12.48 7.77 11.21
C ALA A 116 -11.74 8.27 12.47
N LYS A 117 -10.51 8.82 12.32
CA LYS A 117 -9.78 9.42 13.44
C LYS A 117 -10.31 10.80 13.82
N ALA A 118 -10.98 11.51 12.92
CA ALA A 118 -11.64 12.78 13.21
C ALA A 118 -12.97 12.59 13.97
N GLU A 119 -13.67 11.48 13.75
CA GLU A 119 -14.89 11.14 14.51
C GLU A 119 -14.61 10.58 15.92
N GLU A 120 -13.40 10.06 16.18
CA GLU A 120 -13.04 9.42 17.45
C GLU A 120 -12.33 10.33 18.47
N ALA A 121 -12.29 11.63 18.26
CA ALA A 121 -11.82 12.59 19.26
C ALA A 121 -12.72 13.84 19.24
N PRO A 122 -13.30 14.31 20.34
CA PRO A 122 -12.83 14.23 21.72
C PRO A 122 -13.93 14.14 22.79
N LYS A 123 -13.93 13.17 23.63
CA LYS A 123 -14.63 13.30 24.93
C LYS A 123 -13.75 12.73 26.05
N LYS A 124 -12.79 13.53 26.58
CA LYS A 124 -12.23 13.36 27.92
C LYS A 124 -11.11 14.37 28.20
N ARG A 125 -11.45 15.63 28.46
CA ARG A 125 -10.54 16.54 29.17
C ARG A 125 -11.30 17.72 29.78
N THR A 126 -12.27 17.43 30.65
CA THR A 126 -12.83 18.44 31.56
C THR A 126 -13.30 17.76 32.83
N ARG A 127 -12.39 17.24 33.64
CA ARG A 127 -12.69 16.87 35.05
C ARG A 127 -11.42 16.69 35.86
N LYS A 128 -10.56 17.72 35.92
CA LYS A 128 -9.44 17.72 36.89
C LYS A 128 -8.93 19.14 37.24
N ARG A 129 -9.82 20.11 37.26
CA ARG A 129 -9.42 21.46 37.70
C ARG A 129 -10.26 22.06 38.86
N THR A 130 -11.23 21.35 39.40
CA THR A 130 -12.05 21.80 40.54
C THR A 130 -11.66 21.22 41.90
N ALA A 131 -10.81 20.18 41.96
CA ALA A 131 -10.40 19.57 43.24
C ALA A 131 -9.16 20.18 43.90
N LYS A 132 -8.51 21.19 43.26
CA LYS A 132 -7.31 21.85 43.85
C LYS A 132 -7.58 23.27 44.35
N ALA A 133 -8.81 23.77 44.25
CA ALA A 133 -9.18 25.09 44.76
C ALA A 133 -9.86 25.04 46.14
N GLU A 134 -10.35 23.86 46.57
CA GLU A 134 -10.99 23.72 47.91
C GLU A 134 -10.02 23.34 49.05
N ALA A 135 -8.83 22.80 48.68
CA ALA A 135 -7.83 22.46 49.74
C ALA A 135 -6.92 23.60 50.16
N ALA A 136 -7.03 24.79 49.50
CA ALA A 136 -6.21 25.96 49.85
C ALA A 136 -6.97 27.04 50.66
N ALA A 137 -8.23 26.79 51.01
CA ALA A 137 -9.06 27.78 51.75
C ALA A 137 -9.22 27.44 53.27
N GLU A 138 -8.68 26.30 53.71
CA GLU A 138 -8.87 25.84 55.13
C GLU A 138 -7.64 26.02 56.04
N GLU A 139 -6.52 26.58 55.50
CA GLU A 139 -5.25 26.77 56.24
C GLU A 139 -4.92 28.21 56.63
N LYS A 140 -5.95 29.08 56.68
CA LYS A 140 -5.78 30.46 57.21
C LYS A 140 -6.90 30.85 58.19
N LYS A 141 -7.10 30.08 59.21
CA LYS A 141 -7.81 30.49 60.44
C LYS A 141 -7.29 29.67 61.62
N ASP A 142 -6.20 30.08 62.16
CA ASP A 142 -5.80 30.11 63.57
C ASP A 142 -4.60 31.03 63.71
#